data_6b814d411f5af7e940eb92b54ec105f8
#
_entry.id   6b814d411f5af7e940eb92b54ec105f8
#
_cell.length_a   1.000
_cell.length_b   1.000
_cell.length_c   1.000
_cell.angle_alpha   90.00
_cell.angle_beta   90.00
_cell.angle_gamma   90.00
#
_symmetry.space_group_name_H-M   'P 1'
#
loop_
_entity.id
_entity.type
_entity.pdbx_description
1 polymer ?
#
loop_
_entity_poly.entity_id
_entity_poly.type
_entity_poly.pdbx_seq_one_letter_code
_entity_poly.pdbx_strand_id
1 'polypeptide(L)'
;MTQEFQWSRSLVMILLQYTPKLIGRLPLRLKIQFLFSQLWYPLYAFFLALTFVLPIAILAYGDNFVSVTYPAFLMHFMPQSLVILALAFWWRSSKTFRPVDGRIFSWEAMLFLLARWPWVLAGTFAAFRDWLTGSFVDFRVTPKGSSEVDPVPLRVIAPYALISGLSILPVLLVSGADQTRGFFIFAIINACFYLFLMAMIVIQHTRENHVRMTSRLYRPAMACSFTALVALTGFTTVERGRDGIEALSWGTKSFTVFDDRFSVAGAGVGGRDVHRTIFNPRWRTNTASGTN
;
A
#
# COMPACT_ATOMS: atom_id res chain seq x y z
N MET A 1 13.97 -11.09 -3.42
CA MET A 1 13.88 -9.84 -4.21
C MET A 1 14.33 -10.04 -5.66
N THR A 2 15.50 -10.64 -5.93
CA THR A 2 15.95 -10.92 -7.30
C THR A 2 14.96 -11.78 -8.11
N GLN A 3 14.33 -12.77 -7.50
CA GLN A 3 13.30 -13.59 -8.16
C GLN A 3 12.07 -12.75 -8.56
N GLU A 4 11.57 -11.90 -7.68
CA GLU A 4 10.41 -11.05 -7.98
C GLU A 4 10.67 -10.11 -9.15
N PHE A 5 11.86 -9.52 -9.19
CA PHE A 5 12.32 -8.71 -10.31
C PHE A 5 12.33 -9.53 -11.62
N GLN A 6 12.94 -10.71 -11.60
CA GLN A 6 13.07 -11.56 -12.81
C GLN A 6 11.70 -12.08 -13.28
N TRP A 7 10.84 -12.52 -12.38
CA TRP A 7 9.50 -12.98 -12.72
C TRP A 7 8.64 -11.89 -13.33
N SER A 8 8.63 -10.70 -12.71
CA SER A 8 7.93 -9.56 -13.25
C SER A 8 8.44 -9.20 -14.65
N ARG A 9 9.77 -9.09 -14.81
CA ARG A 9 10.41 -8.78 -16.09
C ARG A 9 10.03 -9.78 -17.17
N SER A 10 10.11 -11.07 -16.87
CA SER A 10 9.80 -12.13 -17.84
C SER A 10 8.31 -12.16 -18.21
N LEU A 11 7.40 -12.07 -17.24
CA LEU A 11 5.97 -12.11 -17.50
C LEU A 11 5.50 -10.89 -18.31
N VAL A 12 6.04 -9.71 -18.02
CA VAL A 12 5.73 -8.49 -18.78
C VAL A 12 6.31 -8.56 -20.20
N MET A 13 7.51 -9.15 -20.39
CA MET A 13 8.05 -9.38 -21.73
C MET A 13 7.16 -10.33 -22.55
N ILE A 14 6.65 -11.39 -21.93
CA ILE A 14 5.69 -12.30 -22.58
C ILE A 14 4.42 -11.54 -22.95
N LEU A 15 3.90 -10.71 -22.04
CA LEU A 15 2.72 -9.88 -22.26
C LEU A 15 2.89 -8.94 -23.47
N LEU A 16 4.04 -8.29 -23.59
CA LEU A 16 4.29 -7.29 -24.64
C LEU A 16 4.64 -7.93 -25.98
N GLN A 17 5.45 -8.99 -25.98
CA GLN A 17 6.04 -9.53 -27.19
C GLN A 17 5.24 -10.68 -27.82
N TYR A 18 4.71 -11.59 -27.01
CA TYR A 18 4.10 -12.83 -27.46
C TYR A 18 2.59 -12.85 -27.34
N THR A 19 2.05 -12.34 -26.23
CA THR A 19 0.61 -12.40 -25.95
C THR A 19 -0.25 -11.74 -27.04
N PRO A 20 0.07 -10.55 -27.58
CA PRO A 20 -0.73 -9.94 -28.63
C PRO A 20 -0.85 -10.80 -29.90
N LYS A 21 0.19 -11.56 -30.20
CA LYS A 21 0.24 -12.42 -31.42
C LYS A 21 -0.56 -13.72 -31.26
N LEU A 22 -0.65 -14.24 -30.04
CA LEU A 22 -1.17 -15.59 -29.78
C LEU A 22 -2.55 -15.59 -29.13
N ILE A 23 -2.93 -14.53 -28.43
CA ILE A 23 -4.14 -14.48 -27.62
C ILE A 23 -5.42 -14.68 -28.44
N GLY A 24 -5.42 -14.26 -29.71
CA GLY A 24 -6.56 -14.47 -30.64
C GLY A 24 -6.94 -15.93 -30.83
N ARG A 25 -5.96 -16.82 -30.73
CA ARG A 25 -6.11 -18.27 -30.96
C ARG A 25 -6.56 -19.06 -29.74
N LEU A 26 -6.56 -18.43 -28.56
CA LEU A 26 -6.91 -19.09 -27.30
C LEU A 26 -8.42 -19.04 -27.04
N PRO A 27 -9.02 -20.08 -26.45
CA PRO A 27 -10.39 -20.02 -25.95
C PRO A 27 -10.50 -19.01 -24.82
N LEU A 28 -11.68 -18.42 -24.63
CA LEU A 28 -11.93 -17.30 -23.70
C LEU A 28 -11.40 -17.58 -22.26
N ARG A 29 -11.62 -18.79 -21.75
CA ARG A 29 -11.16 -19.21 -20.44
C ARG A 29 -9.63 -19.06 -20.29
N LEU A 30 -8.88 -19.52 -21.28
CA LEU A 30 -7.42 -19.42 -21.27
C LEU A 30 -6.94 -17.98 -21.49
N LYS A 31 -7.65 -17.18 -22.32
CA LYS A 31 -7.33 -15.75 -22.47
C LYS A 31 -7.36 -15.04 -21.14
N ILE A 32 -8.46 -15.21 -20.39
CA ILE A 32 -8.61 -14.58 -19.06
C ILE A 32 -7.53 -15.05 -18.11
N GLN A 33 -7.27 -16.35 -18.05
CA GLN A 33 -6.26 -16.93 -17.15
C GLN A 33 -4.84 -16.41 -17.46
N PHE A 34 -4.44 -16.39 -18.72
CA PHE A 34 -3.12 -15.91 -19.13
C PHE A 34 -2.96 -14.41 -18.91
N LEU A 35 -3.96 -13.60 -19.29
CA LEU A 35 -3.93 -12.16 -19.08
C LEU A 35 -3.89 -11.83 -17.59
N PHE A 36 -4.71 -12.49 -16.76
CA PHE A 36 -4.68 -12.31 -15.32
C PHE A 36 -3.29 -12.60 -14.74
N SER A 37 -2.69 -13.73 -15.10
CA SER A 37 -1.36 -14.11 -14.60
C SER A 37 -0.27 -13.12 -14.99
N GLN A 38 -0.33 -12.59 -16.21
CA GLN A 38 0.67 -11.65 -16.73
C GLN A 38 0.47 -10.22 -16.22
N LEU A 39 -0.77 -9.77 -16.08
CA LEU A 39 -1.11 -8.43 -15.60
C LEU A 39 -1.03 -8.30 -14.08
N TRP A 40 -1.13 -9.41 -13.35
CA TRP A 40 -1.10 -9.39 -11.89
C TRP A 40 0.10 -8.63 -11.33
N TYR A 41 1.32 -8.94 -11.80
CA TYR A 41 2.55 -8.32 -11.31
C TYR A 41 2.61 -6.81 -11.57
N PRO A 42 2.46 -6.34 -12.83
CA PRO A 42 2.55 -4.91 -13.11
C PRO A 42 1.42 -4.12 -12.46
N LEU A 43 0.18 -4.61 -12.46
CA LEU A 43 -0.95 -3.92 -11.82
C LEU A 43 -0.78 -3.85 -10.32
N TYR A 44 -0.41 -4.95 -9.68
CA TYR A 44 -0.12 -4.99 -8.26
C TYR A 44 0.93 -3.94 -7.87
N ALA A 45 2.07 -3.91 -8.56
CA ALA A 45 3.15 -2.98 -8.26
C ALA A 45 2.76 -1.53 -8.54
N PHE A 46 2.01 -1.29 -9.61
CA PHE A 46 1.51 0.04 -9.96
C PHE A 46 0.54 0.59 -8.93
N PHE A 47 -0.47 -0.19 -8.52
CA PHE A 47 -1.43 0.26 -7.51
C PHE A 47 -0.78 0.47 -6.14
N LEU A 48 0.18 -0.39 -5.74
CA LEU A 48 0.93 -0.15 -4.51
C LEU A 48 1.81 1.11 -4.62
N ALA A 49 2.48 1.31 -5.74
CA ALA A 49 3.24 2.54 -5.97
C ALA A 49 2.35 3.79 -5.84
N LEU A 50 1.15 3.78 -6.43
CA LEU A 50 0.18 4.87 -6.27
C LEU A 50 -0.22 5.09 -4.81
N THR A 51 -0.43 4.02 -4.04
CA THR A 51 -0.78 4.11 -2.62
C THR A 51 0.30 4.86 -1.82
N PHE A 52 1.57 4.75 -2.20
CA PHE A 52 2.67 5.45 -1.54
C PHE A 52 2.97 6.83 -2.14
N VAL A 53 2.94 6.94 -3.46
CA VAL A 53 3.27 8.19 -4.17
C VAL A 53 2.18 9.25 -3.97
N LEU A 54 0.91 8.86 -3.96
CA LEU A 54 -0.20 9.80 -3.84
C LEU A 54 -0.16 10.62 -2.54
N PRO A 55 -0.03 10.04 -1.35
CA PRO A 55 0.13 10.81 -0.11
C PRO A 55 1.35 11.74 -0.13
N ILE A 56 2.48 11.28 -0.67
CA ILE A 56 3.70 12.08 -0.80
C ILE A 56 3.45 13.28 -1.70
N ALA A 57 2.81 13.06 -2.85
CA ALA A 57 2.50 14.13 -3.80
C ALA A 57 1.53 15.16 -3.19
N ILE A 58 0.45 14.71 -2.54
CA ILE A 58 -0.51 15.59 -1.87
C ILE A 58 0.18 16.44 -0.81
N LEU A 59 1.05 15.85 0.00
CA LEU A 59 1.79 16.56 1.02
C LEU A 59 2.81 17.53 0.41
N ALA A 60 3.48 17.15 -0.68
CA ALA A 60 4.50 17.99 -1.31
C ALA A 60 3.90 19.19 -2.05
N TYR A 61 2.76 19.03 -2.70
CA TYR A 61 2.08 20.11 -3.42
C TYR A 61 1.16 20.96 -2.53
N GLY A 62 0.75 20.44 -1.37
CA GLY A 62 -0.18 21.12 -0.47
C GLY A 62 -1.64 21.12 -0.94
N ASP A 63 -1.92 20.56 -2.11
CA ASP A 63 -3.26 20.49 -2.68
C ASP A 63 -3.93 19.14 -2.39
N ASN A 64 -5.18 19.21 -1.96
CA ASN A 64 -5.96 18.02 -1.66
C ASN A 64 -6.77 17.56 -2.88
N PHE A 65 -6.22 16.64 -3.65
CA PHE A 65 -6.91 16.00 -4.78
C PHE A 65 -7.95 14.96 -4.35
N VAL A 66 -7.95 14.60 -3.06
CA VAL A 66 -8.81 13.55 -2.50
C VAL A 66 -9.79 14.19 -1.55
N SER A 67 -11.04 14.32 -1.98
CA SER A 67 -12.14 14.89 -1.19
C SER A 67 -12.89 13.86 -0.33
N VAL A 68 -12.25 12.72 -0.02
CA VAL A 68 -12.86 11.62 0.75
C VAL A 68 -12.36 11.68 2.19
N THR A 69 -13.29 11.72 3.15
CA THR A 69 -12.94 11.60 4.57
C THR A 69 -12.54 10.17 4.91
N TYR A 70 -11.72 10.01 5.95
CA TYR A 70 -11.26 8.70 6.39
C TYR A 70 -12.39 7.73 6.76
N PRO A 71 -13.43 8.14 7.53
CA PRO A 71 -14.58 7.27 7.78
C PRO A 71 -15.31 6.84 6.51
N ALA A 72 -15.50 7.75 5.54
CA ALA A 72 -16.13 7.41 4.27
C ALA A 72 -15.28 6.39 3.48
N PHE A 73 -13.95 6.55 3.44
CA PHE A 73 -13.05 5.58 2.85
C PHE A 73 -13.19 4.20 3.50
N LEU A 74 -13.16 4.12 4.83
CA LEU A 74 -13.31 2.86 5.55
C LEU A 74 -14.63 2.16 5.25
N MET A 75 -15.74 2.91 5.18
CA MET A 75 -17.07 2.36 4.88
C MET A 75 -17.14 1.70 3.50
N HIS A 76 -16.40 2.23 2.53
CA HIS A 76 -16.35 1.64 1.19
C HIS A 76 -15.38 0.45 1.11
N PHE A 77 -14.27 0.54 1.84
CA PHE A 77 -13.23 -0.47 1.80
C PHE A 77 -13.56 -1.71 2.64
N MET A 78 -14.24 -1.52 3.78
CA MET A 78 -14.55 -2.61 4.72
C MET A 78 -15.40 -3.73 4.11
N PRO A 79 -16.50 -3.47 3.40
CA PRO A 79 -17.33 -4.54 2.83
C PRO A 79 -16.54 -5.43 1.87
N GLN A 80 -15.73 -4.84 1.01
CA GLN A 80 -14.87 -5.59 0.10
C GLN A 80 -13.87 -6.45 0.85
N SER A 81 -13.22 -5.92 1.88
CA SER A 81 -12.26 -6.64 2.70
C SER A 81 -12.91 -7.81 3.45
N LEU A 82 -14.13 -7.61 3.97
CA LEU A 82 -14.89 -8.66 4.63
C LEU A 82 -15.30 -9.79 3.67
N VAL A 83 -15.70 -9.47 2.44
CA VAL A 83 -16.02 -10.47 1.41
C VAL A 83 -14.77 -11.30 1.06
N ILE A 84 -13.61 -10.67 0.85
CA ILE A 84 -12.35 -11.37 0.58
C ILE A 84 -11.98 -12.29 1.74
N LEU A 85 -12.14 -11.81 2.96
CA LEU A 85 -11.88 -12.58 4.16
C LEU A 85 -12.83 -13.79 4.29
N ALA A 86 -14.13 -13.58 4.07
CA ALA A 86 -15.12 -14.64 4.07
C ALA A 86 -14.81 -15.72 3.01
N LEU A 87 -14.41 -15.31 1.81
CA LEU A 87 -13.97 -16.21 0.75
C LEU A 87 -12.73 -17.03 1.17
N ALA A 88 -11.75 -16.41 1.83
CA ALA A 88 -10.57 -17.12 2.32
C ALA A 88 -10.93 -18.19 3.37
N PHE A 89 -11.83 -17.88 4.30
CA PHE A 89 -12.35 -18.86 5.27
C PHE A 89 -13.16 -19.97 4.59
N TRP A 90 -13.97 -19.63 3.61
CA TRP A 90 -14.73 -20.61 2.85
C TRP A 90 -13.81 -21.56 2.07
N TRP A 91 -12.78 -21.04 1.39
CA TRP A 91 -11.78 -21.89 0.71
C TRP A 91 -11.03 -22.80 1.69
N ARG A 92 -10.75 -22.31 2.88
CA ARG A 92 -10.12 -23.15 3.92
C ARG A 92 -11.06 -24.26 4.38
N SER A 93 -12.33 -23.97 4.65
CA SER A 93 -13.32 -24.95 5.07
C SER A 93 -13.60 -26.01 3.99
N SER A 94 -13.57 -25.62 2.72
CA SER A 94 -13.72 -26.53 1.56
C SER A 94 -12.46 -27.31 1.22
N LYS A 95 -11.37 -27.21 2.01
CA LYS A 95 -10.07 -27.86 1.80
C LYS A 95 -9.39 -27.53 0.48
N THR A 96 -9.81 -26.48 -0.21
CA THR A 96 -9.22 -26.01 -1.47
C THR A 96 -8.11 -24.98 -1.25
N PHE A 97 -7.99 -24.45 -0.03
CA PHE A 97 -6.94 -23.51 0.34
C PHE A 97 -5.56 -24.18 0.30
N ARG A 98 -4.57 -23.53 -0.31
CA ARG A 98 -3.21 -24.06 -0.45
C ARG A 98 -2.17 -23.02 0.01
N PRO A 99 -1.14 -23.43 0.77
CA PRO A 99 -0.95 -24.77 1.36
C PRO A 99 -2.03 -25.09 2.41
N VAL A 100 -2.31 -26.38 2.64
CA VAL A 100 -3.42 -26.83 3.49
C VAL A 100 -3.31 -26.32 4.94
N ASP A 101 -2.10 -26.21 5.44
CA ASP A 101 -1.71 -25.70 6.76
C ASP A 101 -1.47 -24.18 6.77
N GLY A 102 -1.59 -23.50 5.62
CA GLY A 102 -1.38 -22.08 5.49
C GLY A 102 -2.29 -21.25 6.41
N ARG A 103 -1.75 -20.23 7.04
CA ARG A 103 -2.53 -19.28 7.84
C ARG A 103 -3.24 -18.30 6.94
N ILE A 104 -4.54 -18.04 7.18
CA ILE A 104 -5.30 -17.00 6.45
C ILE A 104 -4.70 -15.61 6.77
N PHE A 105 -4.40 -15.38 8.04
CA PHE A 105 -3.66 -14.19 8.47
C PHE A 105 -2.21 -14.57 8.73
N SER A 106 -1.31 -14.09 7.89
CA SER A 106 0.13 -14.25 8.05
C SER A 106 0.78 -12.88 7.94
N TRP A 107 1.42 -12.45 9.02
CA TRP A 107 2.17 -11.20 9.05
C TRP A 107 3.38 -11.27 8.12
N GLU A 108 3.99 -12.44 7.98
CA GLU A 108 5.11 -12.68 7.07
C GLU A 108 4.70 -12.49 5.61
N ALA A 109 3.53 -13.00 5.23
CA ALA A 109 2.98 -12.81 3.89
C ALA A 109 2.68 -11.33 3.61
N MET A 110 2.16 -10.60 4.61
CA MET A 110 1.91 -9.17 4.50
C MET A 110 3.21 -8.37 4.35
N LEU A 111 4.23 -8.67 5.16
CA LEU A 111 5.55 -8.05 5.03
C LEU A 111 6.17 -8.33 3.66
N PHE A 112 6.08 -9.57 3.20
CA PHE A 112 6.59 -9.95 1.89
C PHE A 112 5.85 -9.22 0.76
N LEU A 113 4.53 -9.12 0.85
CA LEU A 113 3.72 -8.36 -0.10
C LEU A 113 4.21 -6.90 -0.20
N LEU A 114 4.38 -6.23 0.93
CA LEU A 114 4.82 -4.83 0.98
C LEU A 114 6.31 -4.64 0.66
N ALA A 115 7.12 -5.68 0.82
CA ALA A 115 8.55 -5.63 0.50
C ALA A 115 8.84 -5.83 -0.99
N ARG A 116 8.04 -6.60 -1.72
CA ARG A 116 8.36 -7.02 -3.09
C ARG A 116 7.97 -6.01 -4.17
N TRP A 117 6.99 -5.13 -3.94
CA TRP A 117 6.46 -4.27 -5.00
C TRP A 117 7.49 -3.35 -5.68
N PRO A 118 8.51 -2.77 -4.98
CA PRO A 118 9.51 -1.95 -5.67
C PRO A 118 10.32 -2.77 -6.68
N TRP A 119 10.58 -4.04 -6.38
CA TRP A 119 11.29 -4.96 -7.26
C TRP A 119 10.45 -5.42 -8.44
N VAL A 120 9.16 -5.67 -8.20
CA VAL A 120 8.20 -5.97 -9.26
C VAL A 120 8.05 -4.79 -10.20
N LEU A 121 7.95 -3.58 -9.67
CA LEU A 121 7.89 -2.36 -10.46
C LEU A 121 9.16 -2.14 -11.28
N ALA A 122 10.33 -2.31 -10.67
CA ALA A 122 11.61 -2.23 -11.37
C ALA A 122 11.72 -3.27 -12.49
N GLY A 123 11.25 -4.51 -12.25
CA GLY A 123 11.19 -5.57 -13.25
C GLY A 123 10.24 -5.22 -14.40
N THR A 124 9.10 -4.63 -14.10
CA THR A 124 8.15 -4.12 -15.10
C THR A 124 8.78 -3.06 -16.00
N PHE A 125 9.43 -2.04 -15.41
CA PHE A 125 10.13 -1.02 -16.19
C PHE A 125 11.30 -1.59 -17.01
N ALA A 126 12.05 -2.53 -16.44
CA ALA A 126 13.11 -3.22 -17.17
C ALA A 126 12.57 -3.96 -18.39
N ALA A 127 11.40 -4.64 -18.28
CA ALA A 127 10.75 -5.28 -19.40
C ALA A 127 10.33 -4.31 -20.50
N PHE A 128 9.75 -3.17 -20.14
CA PHE A 128 9.44 -2.13 -21.13
C PHE A 128 10.68 -1.61 -21.86
N ARG A 129 11.74 -1.32 -21.10
CA ARG A 129 13.01 -0.91 -21.69
C ARG A 129 13.54 -1.95 -22.66
N ASP A 130 13.57 -3.21 -22.25
CA ASP A 130 14.11 -4.30 -23.06
C ASP A 130 13.26 -4.55 -24.34
N TRP A 131 11.94 -4.40 -24.21
CA TRP A 131 11.04 -4.47 -25.36
C TRP A 131 11.29 -3.32 -26.35
N LEU A 132 11.50 -2.09 -25.87
CA LEU A 132 11.81 -0.95 -26.73
C LEU A 132 13.19 -1.05 -27.39
N THR A 133 14.17 -1.59 -26.68
CA THR A 133 15.56 -1.72 -27.18
C THR A 133 15.82 -3.01 -27.95
N GLY A 134 14.84 -3.93 -27.99
CA GLY A 134 15.02 -5.26 -28.58
C GLY A 134 16.01 -6.15 -27.84
N SER A 135 16.33 -5.84 -26.58
CA SER A 135 17.32 -6.57 -25.79
C SER A 135 16.81 -7.95 -25.39
N PHE A 136 17.70 -8.94 -25.41
CA PHE A 136 17.37 -10.29 -24.95
C PHE A 136 17.32 -10.31 -23.40
N VAL A 137 16.27 -10.93 -22.87
CA VAL A 137 16.12 -11.13 -21.42
C VAL A 137 16.78 -12.43 -21.01
N ASP A 138 17.99 -12.33 -20.43
CA ASP A 138 18.64 -13.49 -19.82
C ASP A 138 18.00 -13.78 -18.44
N PHE A 139 17.40 -14.97 -18.32
CA PHE A 139 16.78 -15.42 -17.09
C PHE A 139 17.83 -16.04 -16.16
N ARG A 140 18.27 -15.28 -15.18
CA ARG A 140 19.20 -15.80 -14.16
C ARG A 140 18.46 -16.69 -13.17
N VAL A 141 18.78 -17.96 -13.19
CA VAL A 141 18.33 -18.91 -12.19
C VAL A 141 19.08 -18.63 -10.88
N THR A 142 18.36 -18.59 -9.78
CA THR A 142 18.98 -18.44 -8.44
C THR A 142 19.84 -19.69 -8.19
N PRO A 143 21.14 -19.55 -7.88
CA PRO A 143 21.99 -20.71 -7.57
C PRO A 143 21.43 -21.45 -6.35
N LYS A 144 21.14 -22.72 -6.49
CA LYS A 144 20.77 -23.59 -5.37
C LYS A 144 22.04 -24.19 -4.79
N GLY A 145 22.29 -23.98 -3.51
CA GLY A 145 23.39 -24.64 -2.81
C GLY A 145 24.77 -23.96 -2.89
N SER A 146 24.83 -22.62 -3.11
CA SER A 146 26.07 -21.89 -2.89
C SER A 146 26.39 -21.87 -1.41
N SER A 147 27.57 -22.36 -1.03
CA SER A 147 28.08 -22.34 0.34
C SER A 147 28.47 -20.93 0.80
N GLU A 148 28.58 -19.99 -0.11
CA GLU A 148 28.91 -18.60 0.20
C GLU A 148 27.65 -17.75 0.19
N VAL A 149 27.31 -17.21 1.34
CA VAL A 149 26.20 -16.25 1.50
C VAL A 149 26.77 -14.84 1.48
N ASP A 150 26.39 -14.09 0.47
CA ASP A 150 26.79 -12.69 0.36
C ASP A 150 26.13 -11.82 1.45
N PRO A 151 26.86 -10.83 2.00
CA PRO A 151 26.25 -9.82 2.86
C PRO A 151 25.14 -9.07 2.12
N VAL A 152 24.11 -8.59 2.85
CA VAL A 152 23.00 -7.85 2.24
C VAL A 152 23.53 -6.64 1.46
N PRO A 153 23.36 -6.59 0.14
CA PRO A 153 23.84 -5.46 -0.62
C PRO A 153 22.96 -4.23 -0.37
N LEU A 154 23.57 -3.04 -0.32
CA LEU A 154 22.86 -1.76 -0.10
C LEU A 154 21.68 -1.57 -1.04
N ARG A 155 21.79 -2.01 -2.29
CA ARG A 155 20.72 -1.94 -3.29
C ARG A 155 19.42 -2.60 -2.83
N VAL A 156 19.48 -3.59 -1.92
CA VAL A 156 18.29 -4.28 -1.41
C VAL A 156 17.57 -3.42 -0.36
N ILE A 157 18.30 -2.60 0.37
CA ILE A 157 17.77 -1.76 1.45
C ILE A 157 17.37 -0.37 0.95
N ALA A 158 18.10 0.15 -0.04
CA ALA A 158 17.91 1.50 -0.57
C ALA A 158 16.47 1.87 -0.95
N PRO A 159 15.67 1.02 -1.63
CA PRO A 159 14.28 1.35 -1.94
C PRO A 159 13.45 1.64 -0.69
N TYR A 160 13.64 0.88 0.38
CA TYR A 160 12.88 1.04 1.62
C TYR A 160 13.30 2.28 2.39
N ALA A 161 14.59 2.59 2.39
CA ALA A 161 15.10 3.85 2.94
C ALA A 161 14.54 5.06 2.20
N LEU A 162 14.50 5.01 0.87
CA LEU A 162 13.90 6.05 0.05
C LEU A 162 12.41 6.23 0.33
N ILE A 163 11.64 5.15 0.37
CA ILE A 163 10.19 5.22 0.64
C ILE A 163 9.95 5.81 2.04
N SER A 164 10.71 5.38 3.05
CA SER A 164 10.60 5.93 4.40
C SER A 164 10.92 7.43 4.43
N GLY A 165 12.05 7.84 3.83
CA GLY A 165 12.47 9.24 3.79
C GLY A 165 11.50 10.13 3.01
N LEU A 166 11.07 9.69 1.81
CA LEU A 166 10.12 10.43 0.99
C LEU A 166 8.73 10.53 1.63
N SER A 167 8.34 9.57 2.47
CA SER A 167 7.08 9.65 3.20
C SER A 167 7.13 10.70 4.31
N ILE A 168 8.26 10.82 5.00
CA ILE A 168 8.34 11.68 6.19
C ILE A 168 8.75 13.12 5.88
N LEU A 169 9.61 13.33 4.89
CA LEU A 169 10.11 14.67 4.55
C LEU A 169 9.00 15.68 4.23
N PRO A 170 7.99 15.37 3.41
CA PRO A 170 6.92 16.30 3.11
C PRO A 170 6.13 16.72 4.35
N VAL A 171 5.91 15.81 5.30
CA VAL A 171 5.19 16.11 6.55
C VAL A 171 5.89 17.20 7.37
N LEU A 172 7.23 17.21 7.34
CA LEU A 172 8.03 18.24 8.03
C LEU A 172 8.09 19.56 7.27
N LEU A 173 8.15 19.50 5.94
CA LEU A 173 8.38 20.67 5.10
C LEU A 173 7.10 21.47 4.80
N VAL A 174 5.94 20.83 4.88
CA VAL A 174 4.67 21.48 4.58
C VAL A 174 4.27 22.43 5.72
N SER A 175 4.14 23.70 5.39
CA SER A 175 3.59 24.76 6.23
C SER A 175 2.17 25.12 5.75
N GLY A 176 1.20 25.23 6.67
CA GLY A 176 -0.18 25.59 6.32
C GLY A 176 -1.06 24.46 5.82
N ALA A 177 -0.77 23.23 6.25
CA ALA A 177 -1.35 22.00 5.75
C ALA A 177 -2.75 21.64 6.32
N ASP A 178 -3.61 22.61 6.63
CA ASP A 178 -4.90 22.33 7.28
C ASP A 178 -5.77 21.34 6.50
N GLN A 179 -5.71 21.36 5.18
CA GLN A 179 -6.49 20.45 4.33
C GLN A 179 -5.83 19.07 4.13
N THR A 180 -4.53 18.95 4.38
CA THR A 180 -3.76 17.72 4.13
C THR A 180 -3.34 16.97 5.38
N ARG A 181 -3.71 17.45 6.59
CA ARG A 181 -3.37 16.83 7.89
C ARG A 181 -3.75 15.35 7.98
N GLY A 182 -4.81 14.92 7.29
CA GLY A 182 -5.21 13.51 7.22
C GLY A 182 -4.13 12.59 6.65
N PHE A 183 -3.23 13.10 5.82
CA PHE A 183 -2.15 12.30 5.24
C PHE A 183 -0.92 12.18 6.15
N PHE A 184 -0.80 12.99 7.21
CA PHE A 184 0.33 12.91 8.14
C PHE A 184 0.43 11.53 8.80
N ILE A 185 -0.68 11.01 9.31
CA ILE A 185 -0.69 9.71 9.97
C ILE A 185 -0.29 8.58 9.02
N PHE A 186 -0.76 8.62 7.76
CA PHE A 186 -0.38 7.62 6.77
C PHE A 186 1.10 7.69 6.42
N ALA A 187 1.64 8.89 6.27
CA ALA A 187 3.05 9.10 5.99
C ALA A 187 3.94 8.61 7.15
N ILE A 188 3.55 8.89 8.39
CA ILE A 188 4.25 8.43 9.60
C ILE A 188 4.19 6.89 9.70
N ILE A 189 3.01 6.29 9.54
CA ILE A 189 2.84 4.82 9.58
C ILE A 189 3.69 4.18 8.49
N ASN A 190 3.67 4.75 7.29
CA ASN A 190 4.43 4.26 6.16
C ASN A 190 5.94 4.31 6.43
N ALA A 191 6.45 5.44 6.91
CA ALA A 191 7.85 5.59 7.29
C ALA A 191 8.26 4.58 8.36
N CYS A 192 7.49 4.45 9.43
CA CYS A 192 7.72 3.46 10.49
C CYS A 192 7.73 2.03 9.96
N PHE A 193 6.78 1.70 9.09
CA PHE A 193 6.70 0.37 8.51
C PHE A 193 7.93 0.02 7.68
N TYR A 194 8.40 0.92 6.80
CA TYR A 194 9.57 0.66 5.98
C TYR A 194 10.89 0.68 6.77
N LEU A 195 10.98 1.47 7.85
CA LEU A 195 12.07 1.36 8.81
C LEU A 195 12.09 -0.01 9.50
N PHE A 196 10.93 -0.46 9.96
CA PHE A 196 10.79 -1.81 10.54
C PHE A 196 11.18 -2.90 9.55
N LEU A 197 10.71 -2.81 8.30
CA LEU A 197 11.03 -3.76 7.24
C LEU A 197 12.54 -3.80 6.96
N MET A 198 13.21 -2.63 6.88
CA MET A 198 14.66 -2.55 6.75
C MET A 198 15.38 -3.27 7.89
N ALA A 199 14.99 -2.98 9.13
CA ALA A 199 15.56 -3.61 10.30
C ALA A 199 15.37 -5.14 10.26
N MET A 200 14.17 -5.60 9.94
CA MET A 200 13.86 -7.03 9.85
C MET A 200 14.67 -7.74 8.77
N ILE A 201 14.82 -7.15 7.58
CA ILE A 201 15.64 -7.72 6.50
C ILE A 201 17.08 -7.90 6.98
N VAL A 202 17.65 -6.88 7.60
CA VAL A 202 19.03 -6.92 8.06
C VAL A 202 19.23 -7.92 9.20
N ILE A 203 18.36 -7.88 10.21
CA ILE A 203 18.43 -8.75 11.38
C ILE A 203 18.26 -10.21 10.95
N GLN A 204 17.22 -10.51 10.17
CA GLN A 204 16.91 -11.88 9.77
C GLN A 204 18.00 -12.46 8.89
N HIS A 205 18.46 -11.69 7.89
CA HIS A 205 19.57 -12.13 7.03
C HIS A 205 20.85 -12.44 7.83
N THR A 206 21.19 -11.55 8.78
CA THR A 206 22.40 -11.73 9.62
C THR A 206 22.28 -12.94 10.55
N ARG A 207 21.07 -13.16 11.11
CA ARG A 207 20.82 -14.30 12.01
C ARG A 207 20.81 -15.64 11.28
N GLU A 208 20.13 -15.71 10.14
CA GLU A 208 19.96 -16.97 9.41
C GLU A 208 21.24 -17.42 8.70
N ASN A 209 22.03 -16.48 8.22
CA ASN A 209 23.20 -16.79 7.42
C ASN A 209 24.52 -16.67 8.19
N HIS A 210 24.49 -16.25 9.46
CA HIS A 210 25.69 -16.02 10.29
C HIS A 210 26.71 -15.09 9.65
N VAL A 211 26.27 -14.26 8.69
CA VAL A 211 27.14 -13.35 7.92
C VAL A 211 27.20 -12.01 8.60
N ARG A 212 28.41 -11.48 8.80
CA ARG A 212 28.59 -10.10 9.24
C ARG A 212 28.08 -9.15 8.16
N MET A 213 27.25 -8.18 8.56
CA MET A 213 26.70 -7.16 7.64
C MET A 213 27.81 -6.52 6.82
N THR A 214 27.56 -6.35 5.54
CA THR A 214 28.25 -5.54 4.51
C THR A 214 29.71 -5.16 4.79
N SER A 215 30.45 -4.78 3.75
CA SER A 215 31.85 -4.36 3.88
C SER A 215 32.02 -3.34 5.01
N ARG A 216 33.15 -3.37 5.69
CA ARG A 216 33.48 -2.47 6.82
C ARG A 216 33.27 -0.99 6.49
N LEU A 217 33.36 -0.64 5.20
CA LEU A 217 33.24 0.74 4.71
C LEU A 217 31.79 1.26 4.75
N TYR A 218 30.80 0.41 4.48
CA TYR A 218 29.37 0.83 4.36
C TYR A 218 28.60 0.74 5.68
N ARG A 219 29.13 0.05 6.68
CA ARG A 219 28.46 -0.09 7.99
C ARG A 219 28.16 1.24 8.66
N PRO A 220 29.14 2.17 8.82
CA PRO A 220 28.85 3.45 9.46
C PRO A 220 27.85 4.27 8.68
N ALA A 221 27.95 4.30 7.35
CA ALA A 221 26.98 5.03 6.51
C ALA A 221 25.57 4.47 6.66
N MET A 222 25.39 3.15 6.65
CA MET A 222 24.09 2.52 6.89
C MET A 222 23.54 2.81 8.29
N ALA A 223 24.39 2.68 9.31
CA ALA A 223 23.99 2.96 10.69
C ALA A 223 23.58 4.44 10.85
N CYS A 224 24.36 5.37 10.32
CA CYS A 224 24.03 6.80 10.33
C CYS A 224 22.73 7.09 9.60
N SER A 225 22.55 6.54 8.39
CA SER A 225 21.31 6.74 7.61
C SER A 225 20.08 6.18 8.31
N PHE A 226 20.20 4.98 8.88
CA PHE A 226 19.10 4.38 9.64
C PHE A 226 18.77 5.19 10.88
N THR A 227 19.79 5.59 11.67
CA THR A 227 19.59 6.41 12.87
C THR A 227 19.00 7.77 12.52
N ALA A 228 19.46 8.41 11.44
CA ALA A 228 18.89 9.68 10.96
C ALA A 228 17.43 9.54 10.56
N LEU A 229 17.05 8.48 9.83
CA LEU A 229 15.66 8.22 9.46
C LEU A 229 14.78 7.92 10.67
N VAL A 230 15.28 7.17 11.66
CA VAL A 230 14.56 6.91 12.92
C VAL A 230 14.34 8.20 13.70
N ALA A 231 15.41 9.02 13.85
CA ALA A 231 15.32 10.30 14.55
C ALA A 231 14.35 11.25 13.85
N LEU A 232 14.41 11.35 12.52
CA LEU A 232 13.54 12.17 11.70
C LEU A 232 12.07 11.72 11.83
N THR A 233 11.82 10.42 11.75
CA THR A 233 10.48 9.84 11.91
C THR A 233 9.93 10.07 13.32
N GLY A 234 10.76 9.87 14.34
CA GLY A 234 10.40 10.12 15.73
C GLY A 234 10.06 11.59 15.99
N PHE A 235 10.91 12.50 15.52
CA PHE A 235 10.67 13.95 15.60
C PHE A 235 9.35 14.35 14.93
N THR A 236 9.14 13.90 13.70
CA THR A 236 7.90 14.18 12.95
C THR A 236 6.66 13.62 13.66
N THR A 237 6.78 12.43 14.26
CA THR A 237 5.67 11.84 15.02
C THR A 237 5.29 12.68 16.23
N VAL A 238 6.27 13.23 16.93
CA VAL A 238 6.02 14.13 18.09
C VAL A 238 5.39 15.44 17.63
N GLU A 239 5.92 16.06 16.58
CA GLU A 239 5.47 17.37 16.09
C GLU A 239 4.11 17.34 15.40
N ARG A 240 3.87 16.33 14.55
CA ARG A 240 2.72 16.27 13.64
C ARG A 240 1.77 15.11 13.88
N GLY A 241 2.14 14.15 14.73
CA GLY A 241 1.32 12.97 14.96
C GLY A 241 -0.04 13.29 15.56
N ARG A 242 -0.11 14.27 16.46
CA ARG A 242 -1.38 14.73 17.06
C ARG A 242 -2.32 15.30 16.01
N ASP A 243 -1.82 16.15 15.12
CA ASP A 243 -2.60 16.73 14.02
C ASP A 243 -3.15 15.66 13.11
N GLY A 244 -2.32 14.64 12.80
CA GLY A 244 -2.72 13.50 11.98
C GLY A 244 -3.81 12.64 12.63
N ILE A 245 -3.72 12.40 13.94
CA ILE A 245 -4.73 11.64 14.69
C ILE A 245 -6.05 12.42 14.76
N GLU A 246 -6.00 13.72 15.01
CA GLU A 246 -7.18 14.57 15.03
C GLU A 246 -7.91 14.54 13.69
N ALA A 247 -7.16 14.59 12.58
CA ALA A 247 -7.72 14.53 11.24
C ALA A 247 -8.45 13.20 10.93
N LEU A 248 -8.13 12.09 11.61
CA LEU A 248 -8.86 10.83 11.45
C LEU A 248 -10.34 10.92 11.89
N SER A 249 -10.65 11.82 12.81
CA SER A 249 -12.01 12.06 13.28
C SER A 249 -12.84 12.94 12.33
N TRP A 250 -12.20 13.57 11.34
CA TRP A 250 -12.89 14.44 10.40
C TRP A 250 -13.87 13.63 9.55
N GLY A 251 -15.09 14.17 9.41
CA GLY A 251 -16.16 13.54 8.66
C GLY A 251 -16.93 12.45 9.42
N THR A 252 -16.66 12.24 10.70
CA THR A 252 -17.48 11.34 11.54
C THR A 252 -18.94 11.80 11.62
N LYS A 253 -19.21 13.09 11.49
CA LYS A 253 -20.56 13.64 11.37
C LYS A 253 -21.33 13.14 10.14
N SER A 254 -20.66 12.56 9.17
CA SER A 254 -21.30 11.93 8.00
C SER A 254 -22.14 10.69 8.35
N PHE A 255 -21.94 10.16 9.56
CA PHE A 255 -22.71 9.02 10.10
C PHE A 255 -23.78 9.47 11.10
N THR A 256 -24.11 10.77 11.16
CA THR A 256 -25.16 11.26 12.06
C THR A 256 -26.51 10.67 11.66
N VAL A 257 -27.10 10.00 12.62
CA VAL A 257 -28.50 9.62 12.57
C VAL A 257 -29.30 10.90 12.78
N PHE A 258 -30.05 11.35 11.78
CA PHE A 258 -30.97 12.47 11.93
C PHE A 258 -32.22 11.96 12.63
N ASP A 259 -32.54 12.55 13.74
CA ASP A 259 -33.80 12.35 14.44
C ASP A 259 -34.72 13.51 14.05
N ASP A 260 -35.56 13.30 13.03
CA ASP A 260 -36.55 14.28 12.61
C ASP A 260 -37.79 14.10 13.47
N ARG A 261 -38.11 15.14 14.24
CA ARG A 261 -39.35 15.24 15.00
C ARG A 261 -40.35 16.03 14.19
N PHE A 262 -41.43 15.42 13.81
CA PHE A 262 -42.55 16.17 13.23
C PHE A 262 -43.77 16.08 14.12
N SER A 263 -44.40 17.24 14.33
CA SER A 263 -45.73 17.29 14.86
C SER A 263 -46.75 17.21 13.74
N VAL A 264 -47.61 16.21 13.76
CA VAL A 264 -48.68 16.10 12.76
C VAL A 264 -49.76 17.07 13.12
N ALA A 265 -49.86 18.18 12.38
CA ALA A 265 -50.94 19.16 12.54
C ALA A 265 -52.31 18.51 12.18
N GLY A 266 -53.27 18.55 13.09
CA GLY A 266 -54.63 18.04 12.88
C GLY A 266 -55.04 16.81 13.69
N ALA A 267 -54.21 16.25 14.54
CA ALA A 267 -54.50 15.06 15.34
C ALA A 267 -55.10 15.35 16.73
N GLY A 268 -55.90 16.43 16.91
CA GLY A 268 -56.57 16.75 18.16
C GLY A 268 -55.63 17.25 19.27
N VAL A 269 -56.19 17.56 20.46
CA VAL A 269 -55.44 17.98 21.62
C VAL A 269 -54.63 16.79 22.17
N GLY A 270 -53.44 16.64 21.68
CA GLY A 270 -52.54 15.53 22.02
C GLY A 270 -51.73 15.07 20.80
N GLY A 271 -51.27 16.04 20.00
CA GLY A 271 -50.49 15.77 18.76
C GLY A 271 -49.49 14.62 18.91
N ARG A 272 -49.55 13.68 18.02
CA ARG A 272 -48.67 12.52 18.00
C ARG A 272 -47.30 12.98 17.47
N ASP A 273 -46.30 13.05 18.33
CA ASP A 273 -44.92 13.22 17.93
C ASP A 273 -44.43 11.95 17.24
N VAL A 274 -44.17 12.05 15.95
CA VAL A 274 -43.58 10.94 15.17
C VAL A 274 -42.09 11.17 15.13
N HIS A 275 -41.36 10.26 15.77
CA HIS A 275 -39.91 10.19 15.66
C HIS A 275 -39.56 9.33 14.43
N ARG A 276 -38.89 9.93 13.48
CA ARG A 276 -38.34 9.22 12.33
C ARG A 276 -36.82 9.32 12.39
N THR A 277 -36.18 8.20 12.69
CA THR A 277 -34.74 8.07 12.61
C THR A 277 -34.33 7.77 11.18
N ILE A 278 -33.70 8.71 10.50
CA ILE A 278 -33.19 8.53 9.15
C ILE A 278 -31.67 8.35 9.24
N PHE A 279 -31.23 7.15 8.91
CA PHE A 279 -29.81 6.89 8.65
C PHE A 279 -29.49 7.36 7.23
N ASN A 280 -28.90 8.55 7.11
CA ASN A 280 -28.48 9.10 5.82
C ASN A 280 -26.94 9.11 5.77
N PRO A 281 -26.31 8.07 5.21
CA PRO A 281 -24.91 8.11 4.90
C PRO A 281 -24.70 9.17 3.82
N ARG A 282 -24.22 10.35 4.22
CA ARG A 282 -23.88 11.41 3.26
C ARG A 282 -22.65 10.96 2.48
N TRP A 283 -22.87 10.43 1.31
CA TRP A 283 -21.85 10.12 0.29
C TRP A 283 -21.33 11.39 -0.42
N ARG A 284 -21.91 12.56 -0.11
CA ARG A 284 -21.48 13.83 -0.68
C ARG A 284 -20.34 14.41 0.11
N THR A 285 -19.24 14.64 -0.60
CA THR A 285 -18.20 15.59 -0.23
C THR A 285 -18.85 16.91 0.23
N ASN A 286 -18.52 17.38 1.43
CA ASN A 286 -18.72 18.77 1.75
C ASN A 286 -17.82 19.59 0.84
N THR A 287 -18.34 19.99 -0.33
CA THR A 287 -17.87 21.22 -0.94
C THR A 287 -18.23 22.30 0.10
N ALA A 288 -17.23 22.80 0.81
CA ALA A 288 -17.36 23.99 1.60
C ALA A 288 -17.81 25.10 0.65
N SER A 289 -19.10 25.34 0.60
CA SER A 289 -19.60 26.61 0.14
C SER A 289 -19.21 27.63 1.21
N GLY A 290 -17.98 28.13 1.08
CA GLY A 290 -17.66 29.41 1.65
C GLY A 290 -18.49 30.43 0.90
N THR A 291 -19.39 31.07 1.56
CA THR A 291 -19.80 32.44 1.26
C THR A 291 -20.57 32.99 2.46
N ASN A 292 -20.03 34.06 2.95
CA ASN A 292 -20.56 35.13 3.80
C ASN A 292 -20.51 34.87 5.28
#